data_a0ddccbcda153cc53641a6035b0ae6d7
#
_entry.id   a0ddccbcda153cc53641a6035b0ae6d7
#
_cell.length_a   1.000
_cell.length_b   1.000
_cell.length_c   1.000
_cell.angle_alpha   90.00
_cell.angle_beta   90.00
_cell.angle_gamma   90.00
#
_symmetry.space_group_name_H-M   'P 1'
#
loop_
_entity.id
_entity.type
_entity.pdbx_description
1 polymer ?
#
loop_
_entity_poly.entity_id
_entity_poly.type
_entity_poly.pdbx_seq_one_letter_code
_entity_poly.pdbx_strand_id
1 'polypeptide(L)'
;MIYLDTSYLAKLYLHEAGTDEMLRVFSGQGDFVCGEHGRLELMAAFKRGQREGLLSGGQLKMLWEKHEQDLSDGLIQYLPLPTTLIQQACRTLSLLPPSVFIRAADALHLACAADAGLKQIYSHDRHLLAAAPHFRLKGLDVIKSP
;
A
#
# COMPACT_ATOMS: atom_id res chain seq x y z
N MET A 1 9.75 10.40 2.49
CA MET A 1 9.14 9.06 2.30
C MET A 1 7.63 9.15 2.46
N ILE A 2 6.90 8.59 1.53
CA ILE A 2 5.44 8.55 1.51
C ILE A 2 5.03 7.08 1.50
N TYR A 3 4.38 6.60 2.56
CA TYR A 3 3.93 5.22 2.62
C TYR A 3 2.60 5.07 1.87
N LEU A 4 2.62 4.22 0.87
CA LEU A 4 1.44 3.79 0.12
C LEU A 4 1.14 2.33 0.49
N ASP A 5 -0.09 2.02 0.88
CA ASP A 5 -0.52 0.64 0.89
C ASP A 5 -0.71 0.13 -0.55
N THR A 6 -1.03 -1.14 -0.72
CA THR A 6 -1.13 -1.71 -2.06
C THR A 6 -2.28 -1.12 -2.87
N SER A 7 -3.36 -0.65 -2.22
CA SER A 7 -4.46 0.00 -2.93
C SER A 7 -4.02 1.28 -3.64
N TYR A 8 -3.13 2.04 -3.02
CA TYR A 8 -2.52 3.23 -3.62
C TYR A 8 -1.36 2.90 -4.54
N LEU A 9 -0.50 1.95 -4.15
CA LEU A 9 0.64 1.54 -4.96
C LEU A 9 0.18 1.05 -6.34
N ALA A 10 -0.88 0.25 -6.39
CA ALA A 10 -1.43 -0.27 -7.64
C ALA A 10 -1.88 0.84 -8.59
N LYS A 11 -2.35 1.98 -8.07
CA LYS A 11 -2.79 3.12 -8.89
C LYS A 11 -1.65 3.85 -9.60
N LEU A 12 -0.41 3.60 -9.22
CA LEU A 12 0.74 4.10 -9.99
C LEU A 12 0.85 3.37 -11.34
N TYR A 13 0.27 2.18 -11.46
CA TYR A 13 0.39 1.31 -12.63
C TYR A 13 -0.94 1.04 -13.32
N LEU A 14 -2.01 0.88 -12.56
CA LEU A 14 -3.35 0.60 -13.07
C LEU A 14 -4.16 1.90 -13.06
N HIS A 15 -4.60 2.31 -14.25
CA HIS A 15 -5.50 3.46 -14.33
C HIS A 15 -6.92 2.99 -13.95
N GLU A 16 -7.35 3.40 -12.77
CA GLU A 16 -8.66 3.06 -12.20
C GLU A 16 -9.25 4.26 -11.46
N ALA A 17 -10.45 4.11 -10.90
CA ALA A 17 -11.09 5.18 -10.15
C ALA A 17 -10.16 5.72 -9.05
N GLY A 18 -9.98 7.03 -9.01
CA GLY A 18 -9.13 7.71 -8.04
C GLY A 18 -7.66 7.89 -8.45
N THR A 19 -7.23 7.28 -9.55
CA THR A 19 -5.85 7.42 -10.03
C THR A 19 -5.49 8.89 -10.32
N ASP A 20 -6.37 9.61 -10.99
CA ASP A 20 -6.09 11.00 -11.37
C ASP A 20 -5.99 11.93 -10.15
N GLU A 21 -6.84 11.73 -9.15
CA GLU A 21 -6.78 12.49 -7.89
C GLU A 21 -5.46 12.22 -7.17
N MET A 22 -5.08 10.96 -7.07
CA MET A 22 -3.85 10.55 -6.43
C MET A 22 -2.63 11.13 -7.13
N LEU A 23 -2.57 11.02 -8.47
CA LEU A 23 -1.45 11.54 -9.25
C LEU A 23 -1.31 13.06 -9.13
N ARG A 24 -2.43 13.80 -9.02
CA ARG A 24 -2.37 15.23 -8.78
C ARG A 24 -1.77 15.59 -7.43
N VAL A 25 -2.14 14.85 -6.39
CA VAL A 25 -1.62 15.09 -5.03
C VAL A 25 -0.12 14.77 -4.95
N PHE A 26 0.32 13.71 -5.62
CA PHE A 26 1.71 13.26 -5.57
C PHE A 26 2.56 13.79 -6.74
N SER A 27 2.02 14.71 -7.55
CA SER A 27 2.75 15.29 -8.68
C SER A 27 4.08 15.90 -8.22
N GLY A 28 5.18 15.53 -8.88
CA GLY A 28 6.52 16.00 -8.55
C GLY A 28 7.12 15.38 -7.28
N GLN A 29 6.40 14.46 -6.63
CA GLN A 29 6.90 13.72 -5.48
C GLN A 29 7.39 12.35 -5.91
N GLY A 30 8.44 11.88 -5.28
CA GLY A 30 8.97 10.53 -5.39
C GLY A 30 9.23 10.00 -3.97
N ASP A 31 10.02 8.95 -3.86
CA ASP A 31 10.36 8.36 -2.57
C ASP A 31 9.14 7.70 -1.90
N PHE A 32 8.43 6.89 -2.68
CA PHE A 32 7.34 6.06 -2.19
C PHE A 32 7.87 4.81 -1.51
N VAL A 33 7.27 4.44 -0.39
CA VAL A 33 7.63 3.22 0.33
C VAL A 33 6.39 2.37 0.58
N CYS A 34 6.61 1.06 0.67
CA CYS A 34 5.58 0.06 0.97
C CYS A 34 6.25 -1.10 1.70
N GLY A 35 5.52 -1.87 2.48
CA GLY A 35 6.06 -3.11 3.06
C GLY A 35 6.37 -4.14 1.98
N GLU A 36 7.36 -4.99 2.22
CA GLU A 36 7.81 -6.00 1.23
C GLU A 36 6.69 -6.93 0.75
N HIS A 37 5.71 -7.22 1.59
CA HIS A 37 4.54 -8.00 1.19
C HIS A 37 3.67 -7.28 0.15
N GLY A 38 3.76 -5.96 0.06
CA GLY A 38 3.09 -5.17 -0.97
C GLY A 38 3.54 -5.51 -2.38
N ARG A 39 4.77 -6.01 -2.54
CA ARG A 39 5.26 -6.52 -3.83
C ARG A 39 4.40 -7.70 -4.31
N LEU A 40 4.11 -8.64 -3.42
CA LEU A 40 3.26 -9.80 -3.73
C LEU A 40 1.80 -9.37 -3.96
N GLU A 41 1.30 -8.46 -3.13
CA GLU A 41 -0.05 -7.93 -3.29
C GLU A 41 -0.22 -7.18 -4.61
N LEU A 42 0.80 -6.44 -5.05
CA LEU A 42 0.78 -5.74 -6.34
C LEU A 42 0.67 -6.73 -7.50
N MET A 43 1.47 -7.80 -7.49
CA MET A 43 1.36 -8.85 -8.51
C MET A 43 -0.03 -9.50 -8.47
N ALA A 44 -0.56 -9.75 -7.28
CA ALA A 44 -1.91 -10.30 -7.13
C ALA A 44 -2.98 -9.36 -7.71
N ALA A 45 -2.82 -8.04 -7.54
CA ALA A 45 -3.70 -7.04 -8.15
C ALA A 45 -3.63 -7.07 -9.68
N PHE A 46 -2.42 -7.18 -10.24
CA PHE A 46 -2.24 -7.32 -11.70
C PHE A 46 -2.88 -8.60 -12.23
N LYS A 47 -2.71 -9.71 -11.52
CA LYS A 47 -3.34 -10.99 -11.90
C LYS A 47 -4.85 -10.93 -11.84
N ARG A 48 -5.41 -10.23 -10.86
CA ARG A 48 -6.86 -9.98 -10.80
C ARG A 48 -7.30 -9.17 -11.99
N GLY A 49 -6.60 -8.11 -12.35
CA GLY A 49 -6.88 -7.31 -13.55
C GLY A 49 -6.88 -8.16 -14.82
N GLN A 50 -5.95 -9.10 -14.92
CA GLN A 50 -5.90 -10.03 -16.05
C GLN A 50 -7.13 -10.96 -16.08
N ARG A 51 -7.52 -11.53 -14.94
CA ARG A 51 -8.72 -12.40 -14.85
C ARG A 51 -9.99 -11.65 -15.18
N GLU A 52 -10.08 -10.38 -14.83
CA GLU A 52 -11.23 -9.52 -15.10
C GLU A 52 -11.22 -8.93 -16.51
N GLY A 53 -10.25 -9.28 -17.33
CA GLY A 53 -10.13 -8.79 -18.71
C GLY A 53 -9.65 -7.36 -18.86
N LEU A 54 -9.15 -6.74 -17.79
CA LEU A 54 -8.65 -5.36 -17.80
C LEU A 54 -7.20 -5.28 -18.33
N LEU A 55 -6.46 -6.37 -18.26
CA LEU A 55 -5.08 -6.48 -18.71
C LEU A 55 -4.87 -7.73 -19.56
N SER A 56 -4.15 -7.59 -20.67
CA SER A 56 -3.59 -8.73 -21.39
C SER A 56 -2.32 -9.23 -20.68
N GLY A 57 -1.85 -10.44 -21.03
CA GLY A 57 -0.58 -10.95 -20.53
C GLY A 57 0.60 -10.06 -20.87
N GLY A 58 0.59 -9.48 -22.08
CA GLY A 58 1.63 -8.53 -22.51
C GLY A 58 1.60 -7.23 -21.72
N GLN A 59 0.41 -6.70 -21.44
CA GLN A 59 0.26 -5.51 -20.60
C GLN A 59 0.73 -5.75 -19.18
N LEU A 60 0.38 -6.89 -18.58
CA LEU A 60 0.85 -7.26 -17.24
C LEU A 60 2.37 -7.28 -17.19
N LYS A 61 3.01 -7.92 -18.19
CA LYS A 61 4.46 -7.98 -18.28
C LYS A 61 5.08 -6.58 -18.36
N MET A 62 4.52 -5.70 -19.18
CA MET A 62 4.99 -4.31 -19.31
C MET A 62 4.87 -3.53 -18.00
N LEU A 63 3.75 -3.68 -17.30
CA LEU A 63 3.56 -3.01 -16.01
C LEU A 63 4.53 -3.51 -14.96
N TRP A 64 4.81 -4.81 -14.94
CA TRP A 64 5.78 -5.37 -14.01
C TRP A 64 7.21 -4.90 -14.32
N GLU A 65 7.58 -4.85 -15.59
CA GLU A 65 8.88 -4.29 -16.02
C GLU A 65 9.02 -2.82 -15.61
N LYS A 66 7.95 -2.04 -15.76
CA LYS A 66 7.92 -0.64 -15.30
C LYS A 66 8.12 -0.54 -13.79
N HIS A 67 7.46 -1.39 -13.03
CA HIS A 67 7.61 -1.47 -11.58
C HIS A 67 9.06 -1.81 -11.19
N GLU A 68 9.67 -2.80 -11.84
CA GLU A 68 11.07 -3.15 -11.59
C GLU A 68 12.02 -1.98 -11.93
N GLN A 69 11.71 -1.21 -12.98
CA GLN A 69 12.48 -0.02 -13.32
C GLN A 69 12.33 1.07 -12.24
N ASP A 70 11.13 1.29 -11.74
CA ASP A 70 10.86 2.27 -10.68
C ASP A 70 11.61 1.91 -9.37
N LEU A 71 11.73 0.61 -9.08
CA LEU A 71 12.57 0.13 -7.96
C LEU A 71 14.04 0.45 -8.21
N SER A 72 14.53 0.16 -9.41
CA SER A 72 15.92 0.42 -9.80
C SER A 72 16.25 1.92 -9.75
N ASP A 73 15.31 2.76 -10.12
CA ASP A 73 15.46 4.23 -10.13
C ASP A 73 15.26 4.85 -8.74
N GLY A 74 14.88 4.07 -7.74
CA GLY A 74 14.65 4.55 -6.38
C GLY A 74 13.34 5.31 -6.18
N LEU A 75 12.42 5.25 -7.15
CA LEU A 75 11.11 5.89 -7.01
C LEU A 75 10.25 5.18 -5.97
N ILE A 76 10.38 3.87 -5.88
CA ILE A 76 9.70 3.00 -4.92
C ILE A 76 10.75 2.20 -4.15
N GLN A 77 10.53 2.05 -2.85
CA GLN A 77 11.34 1.19 -2.00
C GLN A 77 10.42 0.29 -1.18
N TYR A 78 10.75 -0.99 -1.10
CA TYR A 78 10.08 -1.91 -0.19
C TYR A 78 10.84 -2.00 1.13
N LEU A 79 10.09 -1.93 2.22
CA LEU A 79 10.61 -2.03 3.57
C LEU A 79 10.52 -3.48 4.05
N PRO A 80 11.57 -4.01 4.71
CA PRO A 80 11.58 -5.40 5.15
C PRO A 80 10.54 -5.66 6.24
N LEU A 81 10.16 -6.93 6.40
CA LEU A 81 9.25 -7.43 7.42
C LEU A 81 10.01 -8.36 8.38
N PRO A 82 10.85 -7.84 9.27
CA PRO A 82 11.58 -8.68 10.20
C PRO A 82 10.64 -9.31 11.24
N THR A 83 11.08 -10.39 11.84
CA THR A 83 10.30 -11.13 12.86
C THR A 83 9.83 -10.20 13.98
N THR A 84 10.65 -9.28 14.43
CA THR A 84 10.30 -8.31 15.48
C THR A 84 9.13 -7.42 15.11
N LEU A 85 9.05 -6.99 13.85
CA LEU A 85 7.93 -6.20 13.35
C LEU A 85 6.64 -7.02 13.34
N ILE A 86 6.71 -8.28 12.89
CA ILE A 86 5.56 -9.19 12.90
C ILE A 86 5.06 -9.43 14.34
N GLN A 87 5.98 -9.64 15.28
CA GLN A 87 5.65 -9.79 16.70
C GLN A 87 4.98 -8.54 17.26
N GLN A 88 5.47 -7.35 16.89
CA GLN A 88 4.83 -6.08 17.28
C GLN A 88 3.42 -5.96 16.70
N ALA A 89 3.24 -6.29 15.43
CA ALA A 89 1.93 -6.29 14.79
C ALA A 89 0.96 -7.22 15.53
N CYS A 90 1.41 -8.41 15.92
CA CYS A 90 0.59 -9.35 16.72
C CYS A 90 0.16 -8.73 18.05
N ARG A 91 1.08 -8.08 18.76
CA ARG A 91 0.76 -7.42 20.02
C ARG A 91 -0.26 -6.30 19.84
N THR A 92 -0.06 -5.43 18.86
CA THR A 92 -1.00 -4.34 18.58
C THR A 92 -2.37 -4.89 18.20
N LEU A 93 -2.41 -5.90 17.35
CA LEU A 93 -3.65 -6.55 16.92
C LEU A 93 -4.42 -7.12 18.13
N SER A 94 -3.72 -7.76 19.07
CA SER A 94 -4.32 -8.36 20.25
C SER A 94 -4.97 -7.34 21.19
N LEU A 95 -4.53 -6.09 21.12
CA LEU A 95 -5.04 -4.99 21.96
C LEU A 95 -6.13 -4.15 21.28
N LEU A 96 -6.42 -4.42 20.00
CA LEU A 96 -7.47 -3.69 19.31
C LEU A 96 -8.85 -3.99 19.94
N PRO A 97 -9.73 -2.99 20.02
CA PRO A 97 -11.12 -3.26 20.40
C PRO A 97 -11.77 -4.22 19.40
N PRO A 98 -12.67 -5.13 19.85
CA PRO A 98 -13.37 -6.04 18.94
C PRO A 98 -14.14 -5.36 17.81
N SER A 99 -14.49 -4.08 17.99
CA SER A 99 -15.16 -3.26 16.98
C SER A 99 -14.25 -2.82 15.83
N VAL A 100 -12.93 -2.92 16.00
CA VAL A 100 -11.96 -2.56 14.97
C VAL A 100 -11.57 -3.81 14.19
N PHE A 101 -12.03 -3.88 12.94
CA PHE A 101 -11.70 -4.98 12.05
C PHE A 101 -10.51 -4.59 11.18
N ILE A 102 -9.50 -5.48 11.10
CA ILE A 102 -8.37 -5.32 10.19
C ILE A 102 -7.85 -6.70 9.78
N ARG A 103 -7.44 -6.82 8.52
CA ARG A 103 -6.80 -8.02 7.99
C ARG A 103 -5.31 -8.03 8.31
N ALA A 104 -4.72 -9.21 8.32
CA ALA A 104 -3.30 -9.39 8.64
C ALA A 104 -2.37 -8.58 7.72
N ALA A 105 -2.63 -8.58 6.41
CA ALA A 105 -1.81 -7.83 5.45
C ALA A 105 -1.88 -6.32 5.70
N ASP A 106 -3.05 -5.80 6.04
CA ASP A 106 -3.24 -4.37 6.36
C ASP A 106 -2.54 -4.00 7.68
N ALA A 107 -2.60 -4.89 8.67
CA ALA A 107 -1.85 -4.72 9.92
C ALA A 107 -0.34 -4.65 9.67
N LEU A 108 0.18 -5.42 8.73
CA LEU A 108 1.59 -5.36 8.34
C LEU A 108 1.94 -4.01 7.69
N HIS A 109 1.07 -3.46 6.86
CA HIS A 109 1.29 -2.11 6.31
C HIS A 109 1.38 -1.07 7.42
N LEU A 110 0.45 -1.10 8.36
CA LEU A 110 0.44 -0.16 9.48
C LEU A 110 1.68 -0.32 10.37
N ALA A 111 2.03 -1.55 10.72
CA ALA A 111 3.21 -1.84 11.52
C ALA A 111 4.49 -1.39 10.82
N CYS A 112 4.59 -1.62 9.51
CA CYS A 112 5.74 -1.27 8.71
C CYS A 112 5.93 0.26 8.63
N ALA A 113 4.85 1.01 8.39
CA ALA A 113 4.90 2.46 8.36
C ALA A 113 5.30 3.03 9.72
N ALA A 114 4.76 2.50 10.81
CA ALA A 114 5.09 2.92 12.17
C ALA A 114 6.55 2.63 12.53
N ASP A 115 7.04 1.42 12.19
CA ASP A 115 8.42 1.01 12.45
C ASP A 115 9.43 1.88 11.68
N ALA A 116 9.06 2.32 10.50
CA ALA A 116 9.88 3.25 9.70
C ALA A 116 9.87 4.69 10.23
N GLY A 117 9.17 4.96 11.33
CA GLY A 117 9.09 6.29 11.95
C GLY A 117 8.17 7.26 11.23
N LEU A 118 7.35 6.77 10.31
CA LEU A 118 6.41 7.60 9.58
C LEU A 118 5.21 7.96 10.46
N LYS A 119 4.55 9.06 10.12
CA LYS A 119 3.38 9.56 10.85
C LYS A 119 2.09 9.38 10.06
N GLN A 120 2.20 9.07 8.79
CA GLN A 120 1.08 9.00 7.87
C GLN A 120 1.17 7.76 6.99
N ILE A 121 0.01 7.25 6.59
CA ILE A 121 -0.13 6.18 5.61
C ILE A 121 -1.29 6.52 4.67
N TYR A 122 -1.09 6.28 3.39
CA TYR A 122 -2.14 6.48 2.38
C TYR A 122 -2.77 5.16 2.01
N SER A 123 -4.09 5.11 2.07
CA SER A 123 -4.90 3.94 1.74
C SER A 123 -6.30 4.36 1.30
N HIS A 124 -6.93 3.52 0.48
CA HIS A 124 -8.36 3.65 0.15
C HIS A 124 -9.21 2.63 0.92
N ASP A 125 -8.60 1.86 1.81
CA ASP A 125 -9.30 0.86 2.62
C ASP A 125 -9.80 1.48 3.93
N ARG A 126 -11.13 1.52 4.10
CA ARG A 126 -11.77 2.11 5.28
C ARG A 126 -11.37 1.43 6.60
N HIS A 127 -11.12 0.11 6.55
CA HIS A 127 -10.74 -0.64 7.76
C HIS A 127 -9.31 -0.32 8.18
N LEU A 128 -8.40 -0.22 7.21
CA LEU A 128 -7.02 0.20 7.47
C LEU A 128 -7.00 1.63 8.00
N LEU A 129 -7.74 2.55 7.40
CA LEU A 129 -7.82 3.94 7.85
C LEU A 129 -8.36 4.04 9.28
N ALA A 130 -9.39 3.26 9.63
CA ALA A 130 -9.95 3.24 10.97
C ALA A 130 -8.98 2.67 12.01
N ALA A 131 -8.14 1.70 11.62
CA ALA A 131 -7.16 1.08 12.52
C ALA A 131 -5.86 1.90 12.67
N ALA A 132 -5.55 2.79 11.74
CA ALA A 132 -4.30 3.53 11.71
C ALA A 132 -3.96 4.24 13.05
N PRO A 133 -4.90 4.91 13.76
CA PRO A 133 -4.58 5.56 15.04
C PRO A 133 -4.05 4.59 16.10
N HIS A 134 -4.48 3.34 16.08
CA HIS A 134 -4.01 2.30 17.01
C HIS A 134 -2.53 1.92 16.76
N PHE A 135 -2.00 2.26 15.61
CA PHE A 135 -0.58 2.12 15.25
C PHE A 135 0.15 3.46 15.32
N ARG A 136 -0.45 4.49 15.93
CA ARG A 136 0.08 5.86 16.03
C ARG A 136 0.30 6.53 14.68
N LEU A 137 -0.56 6.20 13.72
CA LEU A 137 -0.52 6.74 12.37
C LEU A 137 -1.79 7.54 12.08
N LYS A 138 -1.65 8.51 11.20
CA LYS A 138 -2.78 9.17 10.55
C LYS A 138 -3.02 8.50 9.20
N GLY A 139 -4.16 7.86 9.05
CA GLY A 139 -4.60 7.34 7.76
C GLY A 139 -5.12 8.46 6.88
N LEU A 140 -4.70 8.49 5.63
CA LEU A 140 -5.09 9.49 4.64
C LEU A 140 -5.65 8.83 3.40
N ASP A 141 -6.75 9.37 2.90
CA ASP A 141 -7.32 9.02 1.60
C ASP A 141 -7.60 10.31 0.86
N VAL A 142 -6.93 10.50 -0.28
CA VAL A 142 -7.10 11.68 -1.14
C VAL A 142 -8.08 11.43 -2.28
N ILE A 143 -8.57 10.20 -2.38
CA ILE A 143 -9.52 9.79 -3.41
C ILE A 143 -10.92 10.15 -2.93
N LYS A 144 -11.58 11.02 -3.69
CA LYS A 144 -12.96 11.36 -3.41
C LYS A 144 -13.86 10.25 -3.97
N SER A 145 -14.60 9.59 -3.09
CA SER A 145 -15.66 8.69 -3.54
C SER A 145 -16.72 9.48 -4.28
N PRO A 146 -17.21 8.95 -5.41
CA PRO A 146 -18.33 9.60 -6.12
C PRO A 146 -19.61 9.62 -5.27
#